data_a0cbc458f2f4e8257c7a09f89506a52b
#
_entry.id   a0cbc458f2f4e8257c7a09f89506a52b
#
_cell.length_a   1.000
_cell.length_b   1.000
_cell.length_c   1.000
_cell.angle_alpha   90.00
_cell.angle_beta   90.00
_cell.angle_gamma   90.00
#
_symmetry.space_group_name_H-M   'P 1'
#
loop_
_entity.id
_entity.type
_entity.pdbx_description
1 polymer ?
#
loop_
_entity_poly.entity_id
_entity_poly.type
_entity_poly.pdbx_seq_one_letter_code
_entity_poly.pdbx_strand_id
1 'polypeptide(L)'
;MKESSNAPYGTATPTAGSGGSAYRVIEAEAASDSKGASVASSAVTGLGNGDWLKFSGLDFGSGVPANQFVATVASGASGGVSGLVEVRLDSPSAPVIGSFALANTGGWTSWRSVPANIAGTTGVHDVYVTFTSGQPADFVAIDTITFGR
;
A
#
# COMPACT_ATOMS: atom_id res chain seq x y z
N MET A 1 14.95 6.45 14.81
CA MET A 1 15.44 6.34 15.41
C MET A 1 15.29 6.39 16.07
N LYS A 2 15.08 6.06 15.26
CA LYS A 2 15.24 5.82 15.78
C LYS A 2 15.18 5.70 15.87
N GLU A 3 14.78 5.23 14.91
CA GLU A 3 15.08 4.99 15.20
C GLU A 3 15.10 4.94 15.33
N SER A 4 14.91 4.81 14.59
CA SER A 4 15.28 4.63 14.95
C SER A 4 15.34 4.62 15.04
N SER A 5 15.15 4.34 14.30
CA SER A 5 15.56 4.11 14.64
C SER A 5 15.69 4.19 14.63
N ASN A 6 15.56 3.86 13.82
CA ASN A 6 15.95 3.72 14.10
C ASN A 6 16.12 3.71 13.89
N ALA A 7 16.02 3.39 13.13
CA ALA A 7 16.40 3.09 13.12
C ALA A 7 16.40 3.21 12.71
N PRO A 8 16.39 3.18 12.33
CA PRO A 8 16.54 3.14 12.17
C PRO A 8 16.44 3.35 12.03
N TYR A 9 16.28 3.16 11.31
CA TYR A 9 16.44 3.08 11.56
C TYR A 9 16.55 2.75 11.76
N GLY A 10 16.59 2.85 11.37
CA GLY A 10 16.74 2.12 11.58
C GLY A 10 16.54 1.64 11.88
N THR A 11 16.45 1.33 11.85
CA THR A 11 16.18 0.69 12.25
C THR A 11 15.77 0.26 12.52
N ALA A 12 15.96 -0.11 12.30
CA ALA A 12 15.44 -0.84 12.62
C ALA A 12 14.69 -1.10 12.65
N THR A 13 14.49 -1.80 12.58
CA THR A 13 13.57 -2.30 12.67
C THR A 13 12.77 -2.21 12.86
N PRO A 14 13.00 -2.26 12.23
CA PRO A 14 11.72 -2.13 12.71
C PRO A 14 10.81 -3.30 12.56
N THR A 15 9.92 -3.43 13.42
CA THR A 15 8.83 -4.37 13.29
C THR A 15 8.18 -4.22 11.94
N ALA A 16 8.00 -5.31 11.23
CA ALA A 16 7.45 -5.32 9.88
C ALA A 16 6.14 -4.56 9.81
N GLY A 17 6.08 -3.55 8.99
CA GLY A 17 4.89 -2.75 8.68
C GLY A 17 4.27 -2.01 9.86
N SER A 18 4.85 -2.12 11.07
CA SER A 18 4.27 -1.55 12.28
C SER A 18 5.00 -0.29 12.68
N GLY A 19 4.27 0.81 12.77
CA GLY A 19 4.79 2.08 13.22
C GLY A 19 5.69 2.76 12.21
N GLY A 20 6.32 3.82 12.66
CA GLY A 20 7.21 4.62 11.85
C GLY A 20 6.49 5.60 10.95
N SER A 21 7.28 6.42 10.28
CA SER A 21 6.78 7.49 9.42
C SER A 21 6.04 6.92 8.20
N ALA A 22 4.91 7.55 7.88
CA ALA A 22 4.20 7.25 6.63
C ALA A 22 4.95 7.78 5.40
N TYR A 23 5.90 8.67 5.58
CA TYR A 23 6.60 9.36 4.48
C TYR A 23 7.85 8.63 4.00
N ARG A 24 8.18 7.50 4.60
CA ARG A 24 9.26 6.63 4.10
C ARG A 24 8.72 5.69 3.02
N VAL A 25 9.63 5.05 2.30
CA VAL A 25 9.26 3.93 1.41
C VAL A 25 9.00 2.70 2.29
N ILE A 26 7.82 2.11 2.12
CA ILE A 26 7.37 0.97 2.90
C ILE A 26 7.25 -0.23 1.97
N GLU A 27 7.95 -1.32 2.31
CA GLU A 27 7.86 -2.56 1.54
C GLU A 27 6.49 -3.20 1.74
N ALA A 28 5.83 -3.59 0.66
CA ALA A 28 4.51 -4.20 0.75
C ALA A 28 4.53 -5.51 1.54
N GLU A 29 5.60 -6.29 1.41
CA GLU A 29 5.75 -7.54 2.15
C GLU A 29 5.95 -7.35 3.65
N ALA A 30 6.21 -6.11 4.10
CA ALA A 30 6.27 -5.76 5.52
C ALA A 30 4.89 -5.47 6.12
N ALA A 31 3.81 -5.65 5.38
CA ALA A 31 2.46 -5.48 5.91
C ALA A 31 2.26 -6.32 7.18
N SER A 32 1.60 -5.72 8.17
CA SER A 32 1.39 -6.39 9.47
C SER A 32 0.29 -7.44 9.42
N ASP A 33 -0.61 -7.34 8.42
CA ASP A 33 -1.69 -8.30 8.20
C ASP A 33 -2.16 -8.19 6.75
N SER A 34 -2.86 -9.19 6.27
CA SER A 34 -3.35 -9.23 4.90
C SER A 34 -4.49 -10.21 4.72
N LYS A 35 -5.23 -10.05 3.62
CA LYS A 35 -6.24 -11.00 3.18
C LYS A 35 -6.01 -11.27 1.70
N GLY A 36 -5.90 -12.54 1.33
CA GLY A 36 -5.79 -12.99 -0.06
C GLY A 36 -4.42 -12.83 -0.69
N ALA A 37 -3.47 -12.24 0.03
CA ALA A 37 -2.15 -11.95 -0.50
C ALA A 37 -1.23 -13.16 -0.48
N SER A 38 -0.33 -13.21 -1.45
CA SER A 38 0.80 -14.14 -1.47
C SER A 38 2.10 -13.33 -1.45
N VAL A 39 3.00 -13.66 -0.53
CA VAL A 39 4.28 -12.95 -0.42
C VAL A 39 5.32 -13.67 -1.27
N ALA A 40 5.84 -12.96 -2.26
CA ALA A 40 7.03 -13.38 -3.01
C ALA A 40 8.27 -12.79 -2.33
N SER A 41 9.45 -13.10 -2.85
CA SER A 41 10.70 -12.72 -2.19
C SER A 41 10.85 -11.20 -1.95
N SER A 42 10.26 -10.37 -2.81
CA SER A 42 10.41 -8.91 -2.73
C SER A 42 9.13 -8.15 -3.05
N ALA A 43 8.00 -8.83 -3.16
CA ALA A 43 6.73 -8.19 -3.51
C ALA A 43 5.57 -9.02 -3.00
N VAL A 44 4.38 -8.42 -2.99
CA VAL A 44 3.13 -9.10 -2.67
C VAL A 44 2.34 -9.29 -3.95
N THR A 45 1.89 -10.51 -4.19
CA THR A 45 1.19 -10.91 -5.41
C THR A 45 -0.17 -11.53 -5.06
N GLY A 46 -0.92 -11.94 -6.09
CA GLY A 46 -2.17 -12.66 -5.91
C GLY A 46 -3.31 -11.79 -5.40
N LEU A 47 -3.26 -10.49 -5.69
CA LEU A 47 -4.24 -9.55 -5.16
C LEU A 47 -5.35 -9.30 -6.18
N GLY A 48 -6.57 -9.49 -5.72
CA GLY A 48 -7.77 -9.29 -6.51
C GLY A 48 -8.90 -8.72 -5.67
N ASN A 49 -10.11 -8.79 -6.19
CA ASN A 49 -11.27 -8.19 -5.55
C ASN A 49 -11.48 -8.71 -4.12
N GLY A 50 -11.59 -7.79 -3.18
CA GLY A 50 -11.84 -8.08 -1.77
C GLY A 50 -10.59 -8.34 -0.94
N ASP A 51 -9.41 -8.36 -1.55
CA ASP A 51 -8.15 -8.54 -0.84
C ASP A 51 -7.68 -7.21 -0.24
N TRP A 52 -6.79 -7.29 0.75
CA TRP A 52 -6.21 -6.08 1.35
C TRP A 52 -4.90 -6.37 2.08
N LEU A 53 -4.13 -5.29 2.26
CA LEU A 53 -2.92 -5.25 3.08
C LEU A 53 -3.12 -4.24 4.19
N LYS A 54 -2.65 -4.55 5.40
CA LYS A 54 -2.70 -3.64 6.54
C LYS A 54 -1.29 -3.24 6.96
N PHE A 55 -1.09 -1.95 7.16
CA PHE A 55 0.14 -1.37 7.69
C PHE A 55 -0.20 -0.65 8.99
N SER A 56 0.19 -1.24 10.11
CA SER A 56 -0.22 -0.76 11.43
C SER A 56 0.57 0.47 11.87
N GLY A 57 -0.12 1.43 12.46
CA GLY A 57 0.48 2.51 13.22
C GLY A 57 1.38 3.43 12.41
N LEU A 58 1.04 3.74 11.16
CA LEU A 58 1.81 4.70 10.36
C LEU A 58 1.57 6.11 10.88
N ASP A 59 2.65 6.86 11.04
CA ASP A 59 2.62 8.22 11.60
C ASP A 59 2.68 9.25 10.48
N PHE A 60 1.58 9.97 10.30
CA PHE A 60 1.47 11.06 9.33
C PHE A 60 1.86 12.41 9.92
N GLY A 61 2.20 12.46 11.20
CA GLY A 61 2.59 13.69 11.86
C GLY A 61 1.42 14.61 12.17
N SER A 62 1.75 15.79 12.67
CA SER A 62 0.75 16.80 13.09
C SER A 62 0.85 18.11 12.32
N GLY A 63 1.78 18.20 11.36
CA GLY A 63 1.98 19.40 10.56
C GLY A 63 1.12 19.42 9.30
N VAL A 64 1.74 19.65 8.16
CA VAL A 64 1.05 19.64 6.87
C VAL A 64 0.50 18.23 6.63
N PRO A 65 -0.80 18.10 6.33
CA PRO A 65 -1.39 16.79 6.09
C PRO A 65 -0.80 16.09 4.85
N ALA A 66 -0.73 14.78 4.91
CA ALA A 66 -0.46 13.98 3.73
C ALA A 66 -1.60 14.16 2.73
N ASN A 67 -1.28 14.32 1.46
CA ASN A 67 -2.27 14.48 0.41
C ASN A 67 -2.00 13.60 -0.81
N GLN A 68 -0.99 12.73 -0.74
CA GLN A 68 -0.62 11.86 -1.85
C GLN A 68 -0.23 10.48 -1.33
N PHE A 69 -0.63 9.47 -2.08
CA PHE A 69 -0.24 8.08 -1.94
C PHE A 69 0.45 7.65 -3.23
N VAL A 70 1.57 6.96 -3.12
CA VAL A 70 2.29 6.43 -4.28
C VAL A 70 2.57 4.96 -4.03
N ALA A 71 2.20 4.12 -4.99
CA ALA A 71 2.49 2.70 -4.93
C ALA A 71 3.29 2.26 -6.15
N THR A 72 4.23 1.35 -5.94
CA THR A 72 4.94 0.68 -7.03
C THR A 72 4.25 -0.65 -7.28
N VAL A 73 3.63 -0.77 -8.45
CA VAL A 73 2.72 -1.87 -8.79
C VAL A 73 3.04 -2.45 -10.16
N ALA A 74 2.59 -3.66 -10.38
CA ALA A 74 2.65 -4.31 -11.68
C ALA A 74 1.39 -5.14 -11.90
N SER A 75 1.03 -5.35 -13.15
CA SER A 75 -0.06 -6.25 -13.52
C SER A 75 0.28 -7.00 -14.79
N GLY A 76 0.17 -8.32 -14.71
CA GLY A 76 0.23 -9.21 -15.87
C GLY A 76 -1.12 -9.80 -16.22
N ALA A 77 -2.20 -9.25 -15.65
CA ALA A 77 -3.54 -9.74 -15.90
C ALA A 77 -3.91 -9.60 -17.38
N SER A 78 -4.57 -10.60 -17.91
CA SER A 78 -4.96 -10.65 -19.32
C SER A 78 -6.46 -10.47 -19.47
N GLY A 79 -6.93 -10.40 -20.72
CA GLY A 79 -8.36 -10.36 -21.01
C GLY A 79 -9.08 -9.09 -20.56
N GLY A 80 -8.37 -7.98 -20.43
CA GLY A 80 -8.97 -6.72 -20.00
C GLY A 80 -9.29 -6.64 -18.52
N VAL A 81 -8.70 -7.50 -17.71
CA VAL A 81 -8.89 -7.46 -16.24
C VAL A 81 -8.27 -6.21 -15.68
N SER A 82 -9.03 -5.49 -14.85
CA SER A 82 -8.60 -4.27 -14.19
C SER A 82 -9.26 -4.13 -12.83
N GLY A 83 -8.78 -3.19 -12.03
CA GLY A 83 -9.37 -2.90 -10.74
C GLY A 83 -8.86 -1.60 -10.15
N LEU A 84 -9.27 -1.35 -8.93
CA LEU A 84 -8.89 -0.18 -8.15
C LEU A 84 -7.98 -0.59 -7.00
N VAL A 85 -6.95 0.21 -6.79
CA VAL A 85 -6.12 0.18 -5.57
C VAL A 85 -6.58 1.35 -4.72
N GLU A 86 -7.07 1.07 -3.51
CA GLU A 86 -7.76 2.04 -2.66
C GLU A 86 -7.09 2.14 -1.32
N VAL A 87 -7.07 3.35 -0.74
CA VAL A 87 -6.52 3.58 0.61
C VAL A 87 -7.66 3.87 1.56
N ARG A 88 -7.65 3.19 2.71
CA ARG A 88 -8.60 3.38 3.81
C ARG A 88 -7.84 3.46 5.12
N LEU A 89 -8.41 4.14 6.09
CA LEU A 89 -7.78 4.31 7.41
C LEU A 89 -8.58 3.55 8.47
N ASP A 90 -7.85 2.83 9.32
CA ASP A 90 -8.33 2.23 10.57
C ASP A 90 -9.27 1.04 10.41
N SER A 91 -9.75 0.75 9.20
CA SER A 91 -10.59 -0.42 8.91
C SER A 91 -10.58 -0.72 7.41
N PRO A 92 -10.64 -2.00 7.02
CA PRO A 92 -10.75 -2.34 5.59
C PRO A 92 -12.11 -1.99 5.00
N SER A 93 -13.08 -1.60 5.82
CA SER A 93 -14.40 -1.15 5.37
C SER A 93 -14.64 0.34 5.59
N ALA A 94 -13.63 1.09 6.02
CA ALA A 94 -13.72 2.54 6.18
C ALA A 94 -13.89 3.21 4.80
N PRO A 95 -14.32 4.49 4.76
CA PRO A 95 -14.39 5.22 3.51
C PRO A 95 -13.05 5.27 2.78
N VAL A 96 -13.10 5.20 1.47
CA VAL A 96 -11.90 5.36 0.62
C VAL A 96 -11.44 6.82 0.69
N ILE A 97 -10.17 7.04 1.02
CA ILE A 97 -9.60 8.39 1.04
C ILE A 97 -8.86 8.74 -0.25
N GLY A 98 -8.58 7.76 -1.08
CA GLY A 98 -7.98 7.94 -2.39
C GLY A 98 -7.80 6.61 -3.10
N SER A 99 -7.68 6.64 -4.42
CA SER A 99 -7.55 5.42 -5.20
C SER A 99 -6.93 5.71 -6.57
N PHE A 100 -6.45 4.64 -7.21
CA PHE A 100 -6.10 4.69 -8.63
C PHE A 100 -6.55 3.40 -9.31
N ALA A 101 -6.78 3.48 -10.61
CA ALA A 101 -7.13 2.32 -11.42
C ALA A 101 -5.85 1.66 -11.96
N LEU A 102 -5.88 0.34 -12.09
CA LEU A 102 -4.77 -0.41 -12.66
C LEU A 102 -5.28 -1.49 -13.59
N ALA A 103 -4.63 -1.59 -14.75
CA ALA A 103 -4.77 -2.68 -15.70
C ALA A 103 -3.38 -3.20 -16.05
N ASN A 104 -3.29 -4.12 -16.98
CA ASN A 104 -2.02 -4.72 -17.41
C ASN A 104 -0.95 -3.65 -17.63
N THR A 105 0.20 -3.82 -17.01
CA THR A 105 1.35 -2.90 -17.13
C THR A 105 2.43 -3.43 -18.08
N GLY A 106 2.23 -4.61 -18.64
CA GLY A 106 3.20 -5.29 -19.48
C GLY A 106 3.70 -6.62 -18.90
N GLY A 107 3.28 -6.97 -17.70
CA GLY A 107 3.64 -8.21 -17.01
C GLY A 107 3.71 -8.05 -15.51
N TRP A 108 3.80 -9.17 -14.81
CA TRP A 108 3.80 -9.20 -13.33
C TRP A 108 5.09 -8.64 -12.71
N THR A 109 6.11 -8.34 -13.52
CA THR A 109 7.33 -7.67 -13.08
C THR A 109 7.56 -6.36 -13.82
N SER A 110 6.58 -5.88 -14.54
CA SER A 110 6.63 -4.60 -15.24
C SER A 110 6.13 -3.49 -14.30
N TRP A 111 7.02 -3.07 -13.40
CA TRP A 111 6.70 -2.18 -12.29
C TRP A 111 6.47 -0.75 -12.75
N ARG A 112 5.47 -0.10 -12.13
CA ARG A 112 5.15 1.31 -12.34
C ARG A 112 4.91 1.98 -11.00
N SER A 113 5.36 3.22 -10.89
CA SER A 113 5.06 4.10 -9.76
C SER A 113 3.78 4.87 -10.09
N VAL A 114 2.73 4.66 -9.32
CA VAL A 114 1.41 5.25 -9.60
C VAL A 114 0.98 6.11 -8.41
N PRO A 115 0.75 7.41 -8.62
CA PRO A 115 0.26 8.29 -7.56
C PRO A 115 -1.26 8.32 -7.51
N ALA A 116 -1.78 8.65 -6.33
CA ALA A 116 -3.18 8.99 -6.12
C ALA A 116 -3.28 10.11 -5.10
N ASN A 117 -4.20 11.03 -5.32
CA ASN A 117 -4.53 12.03 -4.32
C ASN A 117 -5.32 11.37 -3.20
N ILE A 118 -5.06 11.78 -1.96
CA ILE A 118 -5.82 11.33 -0.81
C ILE A 118 -6.35 12.52 -0.03
N ALA A 119 -7.41 12.30 0.72
CA ALA A 119 -7.90 13.28 1.68
C ALA A 119 -6.81 13.61 2.71
N GLY A 120 -6.69 14.86 3.11
CA GLY A 120 -5.65 15.30 4.04
C GLY A 120 -5.64 14.46 5.31
N THR A 121 -4.48 13.88 5.62
CA THR A 121 -4.35 12.91 6.71
C THR A 121 -3.21 13.31 7.64
N THR A 122 -3.50 13.32 8.94
CA THR A 122 -2.53 13.56 10.02
C THR A 122 -2.73 12.51 11.11
N GLY A 123 -1.77 12.45 12.04
CA GLY A 123 -1.85 11.53 13.17
C GLY A 123 -1.37 10.14 12.84
N VAL A 124 -1.59 9.22 13.75
CA VAL A 124 -1.20 7.81 13.62
C VAL A 124 -2.42 6.99 13.21
N HIS A 125 -2.29 6.23 12.15
CA HIS A 125 -3.37 5.40 11.62
C HIS A 125 -2.89 4.03 11.20
N ASP A 126 -3.77 3.03 11.32
CA ASP A 126 -3.64 1.80 10.57
C ASP A 126 -4.07 2.08 9.14
N VAL A 127 -3.23 1.77 8.18
CA VAL A 127 -3.53 1.99 6.76
C VAL A 127 -3.89 0.67 6.11
N TYR A 128 -5.02 0.66 5.43
CA TYR A 128 -5.46 -0.48 4.63
C TYR A 128 -5.37 -0.12 3.16
N VAL A 129 -4.61 -0.90 2.41
CA VAL A 129 -4.62 -0.84 0.94
C VAL A 129 -5.53 -1.95 0.48
N THR A 130 -6.66 -1.57 -0.11
CA THR A 130 -7.70 -2.52 -0.50
C THR A 130 -7.80 -2.61 -2.02
N PHE A 131 -8.22 -3.77 -2.50
CA PHE A 131 -8.25 -4.05 -3.93
C PHE A 131 -9.68 -4.40 -4.33
N THR A 132 -10.18 -3.71 -5.34
CA THR A 132 -11.56 -3.85 -5.80
C THR A 132 -11.60 -4.05 -7.31
N SER A 133 -12.34 -5.05 -7.77
CA SER A 133 -12.50 -5.31 -9.19
C SER A 133 -13.89 -5.90 -9.43
N GLY A 134 -14.44 -5.64 -10.60
CA GLY A 134 -15.65 -6.30 -11.05
C GLY A 134 -15.39 -7.71 -11.59
N GLN A 135 -14.14 -8.15 -11.60
CA GLN A 135 -13.72 -9.43 -12.15
C GLN A 135 -13.04 -10.25 -11.05
N PRO A 136 -13.16 -11.59 -11.07
CA PRO A 136 -12.62 -12.43 -9.99
C PRO A 136 -11.11 -12.63 -10.07
N ALA A 137 -10.48 -12.35 -11.22
CA ALA A 137 -9.06 -12.62 -11.41
C ALA A 137 -8.20 -11.62 -10.63
N ASP A 138 -7.03 -12.06 -10.20
CA ASP A 138 -6.02 -11.18 -9.61
C ASP A 138 -5.55 -10.17 -10.66
N PHE A 139 -5.36 -8.92 -10.23
CA PHE A 139 -5.01 -7.86 -11.17
C PHE A 139 -3.79 -7.03 -10.75
N VAL A 140 -3.21 -7.27 -9.58
CA VAL A 140 -2.11 -6.41 -9.11
C VAL A 140 -1.08 -7.19 -8.30
N ALA A 141 0.18 -6.82 -8.49
CA ALA A 141 1.29 -7.09 -7.58
C ALA A 141 1.78 -5.74 -7.07
N ILE A 142 2.22 -5.69 -5.81
CA ILE A 142 2.66 -4.44 -5.19
C ILE A 142 4.00 -4.65 -4.50
N ASP A 143 4.94 -3.72 -4.75
CA ASP A 143 6.28 -3.77 -4.19
C ASP A 143 6.43 -2.82 -3.01
N THR A 144 6.09 -1.55 -3.19
CA THR A 144 6.23 -0.53 -2.16
C THR A 144 5.05 0.43 -2.14
N ILE A 145 4.87 1.07 -0.99
CA ILE A 145 3.99 2.23 -0.86
C ILE A 145 4.73 3.35 -0.14
N THR A 146 4.30 4.58 -0.36
CA THR A 146 4.74 5.74 0.41
C THR A 146 3.67 6.82 0.35
N PHE A 147 3.75 7.77 1.27
CA PHE A 147 2.85 8.92 1.30
C PHE A 147 3.66 10.21 1.16
N GLY A 148 3.01 11.27 0.72
CA GLY A 148 3.63 12.58 0.56
C GLY A 148 2.69 13.72 0.94
N ARG A 149 3.28 14.88 1.10
CA ARG A 149 2.59 16.13 1.40
C ARG A 149 2.51 17.02 0.18
#